data_f0ff2584ca12d8e6d21b59e309c94836
#
_entry.id   f0ff2584ca12d8e6d21b59e309c94836
#
_cell.length_a   1.000
_cell.length_b   1.000
_cell.length_c   1.000
_cell.angle_alpha   90.00
_cell.angle_beta   90.00
_cell.angle_gamma   90.00
#
_symmetry.space_group_name_H-M   'P 1'
#
loop_
_entity.id
_entity.type
_entity.pdbx_description
1 polymer ?
#
loop_
_entity_poly.entity_id
_entity_poly.type
_entity_poly.pdbx_seq_one_letter_code
_entity_poly.pdbx_strand_id
1 'polypeptide(L)'
;MNITELVGRAHDNAVKHGFWDPPLDFGTAIALIHSELSEALEEERAGRDMVWYKCAAGNGDGTICNPKRWIDCDMGGKEDRCPFRHKKPEGVAVELADAVIRIAD
;
A
#
# COMPACT_ATOMS: atom_id res chain seq x y z
N MET A 1 -20.09 -3.01 1.97
CA MET A 1 -19.67 -3.63 0.68
C MET A 1 -19.75 -5.14 0.82
N ASN A 2 -20.38 -5.80 -0.14
CA ASN A 2 -20.41 -7.26 -0.21
C ASN A 2 -19.31 -7.79 -1.14
N ILE A 3 -19.13 -9.10 -1.19
CA ILE A 3 -18.08 -9.73 -2.01
C ILE A 3 -18.26 -9.44 -3.51
N THR A 4 -19.51 -9.45 -4.00
CA THR A 4 -19.77 -9.18 -5.41
C THR A 4 -19.36 -7.75 -5.79
N GLU A 5 -19.66 -6.79 -4.94
CA GLU A 5 -19.22 -5.40 -5.15
C GLU A 5 -17.69 -5.27 -5.07
N LEU A 6 -17.05 -5.96 -4.13
CA LEU A 6 -15.59 -5.95 -4.03
C LEU A 6 -14.96 -6.51 -5.31
N VAL A 7 -15.41 -7.67 -5.78
CA VAL A 7 -14.91 -8.29 -7.01
C VAL A 7 -15.08 -7.36 -8.20
N GLY A 8 -16.28 -6.80 -8.40
CA GLY A 8 -16.54 -5.87 -9.49
C GLY A 8 -15.64 -4.66 -9.46
N ARG A 9 -15.49 -4.02 -8.31
CA ARG A 9 -14.65 -2.82 -8.16
C ARG A 9 -13.15 -3.13 -8.32
N ALA A 10 -12.69 -4.26 -7.80
CA ALA A 10 -11.29 -4.68 -7.96
C ALA A 10 -10.97 -4.92 -9.44
N HIS A 11 -11.82 -5.66 -10.13
CA HIS A 11 -11.66 -5.94 -11.56
C HIS A 11 -11.69 -4.66 -12.41
N ASP A 12 -12.70 -3.81 -12.22
CA ASP A 12 -12.81 -2.54 -12.95
C ASP A 12 -11.56 -1.66 -12.75
N ASN A 13 -11.06 -1.61 -11.53
CA ASN A 13 -9.84 -0.86 -11.23
C ASN A 13 -8.61 -1.47 -11.92
N ALA A 14 -8.46 -2.79 -11.90
CA ALA A 14 -7.36 -3.48 -12.57
C ALA A 14 -7.38 -3.28 -14.09
N VAL A 15 -8.56 -3.40 -14.71
CA VAL A 15 -8.74 -3.14 -16.14
C VAL A 15 -8.39 -1.69 -16.47
N LYS A 16 -8.87 -0.75 -15.67
CA LYS A 16 -8.59 0.68 -15.87
C LYS A 16 -7.10 1.02 -15.78
N HIS A 17 -6.34 0.29 -14.98
CA HIS A 17 -4.89 0.49 -14.85
C HIS A 17 -4.07 -0.38 -15.83
N GLY A 18 -4.71 -1.09 -16.74
CA GLY A 18 -4.04 -1.88 -17.77
C GLY A 18 -3.49 -3.23 -17.32
N PHE A 19 -3.85 -3.72 -16.14
CA PHE A 19 -3.34 -5.00 -15.62
C PHE A 19 -3.86 -6.21 -16.39
N TRP A 20 -4.91 -6.05 -17.18
CA TRP A 20 -5.48 -7.09 -18.03
C TRP A 20 -5.10 -6.96 -19.52
N ASP A 21 -4.15 -6.10 -19.84
CA ASP A 21 -3.68 -5.91 -21.22
C ASP A 21 -2.14 -6.07 -21.30
N PRO A 22 -1.61 -7.25 -21.66
CA PRO A 22 -2.33 -8.48 -22.01
C PRO A 22 -2.97 -9.17 -20.79
N PRO A 23 -3.97 -10.05 -20.99
CA PRO A 23 -4.59 -10.80 -19.89
C PRO A 23 -3.57 -11.61 -19.10
N LEU A 24 -3.70 -11.63 -17.77
CA LEU A 24 -2.85 -12.43 -16.90
C LEU A 24 -3.25 -13.91 -17.00
N ASP A 25 -2.27 -14.81 -17.11
CA ASP A 25 -2.52 -16.23 -16.91
C ASP A 25 -2.68 -16.55 -15.41
N PHE A 26 -3.26 -17.70 -15.12
CA PHE A 26 -3.54 -18.12 -13.75
C PHE A 26 -2.27 -18.23 -12.89
N GLY A 27 -1.19 -18.77 -13.44
CA GLY A 27 0.08 -18.92 -12.73
C GLY A 27 0.68 -17.58 -12.34
N THR A 28 0.67 -16.62 -13.25
CA THR A 28 1.13 -15.25 -12.99
C THR A 28 0.26 -14.57 -11.94
N ALA A 29 -1.06 -14.71 -12.01
CA ALA A 29 -1.96 -14.15 -11.02
C ALA A 29 -1.66 -14.69 -9.60
N ILE A 30 -1.45 -16.01 -9.47
CA ILE A 30 -1.07 -16.63 -8.20
C ILE A 30 0.29 -16.13 -7.72
N ALA A 31 1.27 -16.01 -8.60
CA ALA A 31 2.60 -15.49 -8.25
C ALA A 31 2.53 -14.06 -7.70
N LEU A 32 1.69 -13.21 -8.27
CA LEU A 32 1.48 -11.86 -7.81
C LEU A 32 0.82 -11.81 -6.41
N ILE A 33 -0.14 -12.69 -6.15
CA ILE A 33 -0.73 -12.83 -4.81
C ILE A 33 0.35 -13.24 -3.79
N HIS A 34 1.18 -14.22 -4.13
CA HIS A 34 2.30 -14.64 -3.29
C HIS A 34 3.27 -13.49 -3.02
N SER A 35 3.55 -12.64 -3.99
CA SER A 35 4.46 -11.51 -3.79
C SER A 35 3.91 -10.50 -2.77
N GLU A 36 2.61 -10.19 -2.79
CA GLU A 36 1.99 -9.32 -1.79
C GLU A 36 2.09 -9.92 -0.37
N LEU A 37 1.88 -11.23 -0.24
CA LEU A 37 2.04 -11.91 1.05
C LEU A 37 3.50 -11.89 1.53
N SER A 38 4.46 -12.02 0.62
CA SER A 38 5.88 -11.92 0.94
C SER A 38 6.26 -10.50 1.39
N GLU A 39 5.72 -9.48 0.75
CA GLU A 39 5.92 -8.08 1.14
C GLU A 39 5.33 -7.81 2.53
N ALA A 40 4.17 -8.37 2.86
CA ALA A 40 3.61 -8.31 4.21
C ALA A 40 4.54 -8.94 5.26
N LEU A 41 5.14 -10.08 4.94
CA LEU A 41 6.10 -10.73 5.82
C LEU A 41 7.37 -9.89 6.02
N GLU A 42 7.85 -9.24 4.97
CA GLU A 42 9.01 -8.34 5.05
C GLU A 42 8.71 -7.13 5.95
N GLU A 43 7.53 -6.55 5.83
CA GLU A 43 7.08 -5.44 6.69
C GLU A 43 7.03 -5.87 8.17
N GLU A 44 6.52 -7.05 8.46
CA GLU A 44 6.48 -7.60 9.82
C GLU A 44 7.90 -7.84 10.37
N ARG A 45 8.79 -8.43 9.58
CA ARG A 45 10.19 -8.66 9.97
C ARG A 45 10.97 -7.37 10.20
N ALA A 46 10.64 -6.31 9.47
CA ALA A 46 11.23 -5.00 9.65
C ALA A 46 10.75 -4.29 10.93
N GLY A 47 9.71 -4.83 11.61
CA GLY A 47 9.17 -4.27 12.84
C GLY A 47 8.47 -2.93 12.65
N ARG A 48 7.98 -2.64 11.46
CA ARG A 48 7.26 -1.40 11.18
C ARG A 48 5.84 -1.45 11.70
N ASP A 49 5.22 -0.28 11.85
CA ASP A 49 3.81 -0.18 12.20
C ASP A 49 2.94 -0.85 11.12
N MET A 50 1.76 -1.33 11.52
CA MET A 50 0.80 -1.99 10.63
C MET A 50 0.45 -1.14 9.40
N VAL A 51 0.38 0.18 9.58
CA VAL A 51 0.25 1.17 8.52
C VAL A 51 1.25 2.29 8.81
N TRP A 52 2.04 2.63 7.83
CA TRP A 52 3.01 3.71 7.92
C TRP A 52 3.12 4.46 6.58
N TYR A 53 3.75 5.62 6.59
CA TYR A 53 3.93 6.44 5.39
C TYR A 53 5.39 6.87 5.26
N LYS A 54 5.90 6.89 4.05
CA LYS A 54 7.18 7.53 3.77
C LYS A 54 7.05 9.04 3.92
N CYS A 55 8.04 9.68 4.50
CA CYS A 55 8.09 11.14 4.53
C CYS A 55 8.32 11.68 3.11
N ALA A 56 7.37 12.42 2.59
CA ALA A 56 7.48 13.00 1.25
C ALA A 56 8.49 14.14 1.17
N ALA A 57 8.89 14.72 2.32
CA ALA A 57 9.94 15.73 2.42
C ALA A 57 11.36 15.13 2.42
N GLY A 58 11.49 13.85 2.76
CA GLY A 58 12.76 13.14 2.72
C GLY A 58 13.24 12.96 1.28
N ASN A 59 14.50 13.22 1.03
CA ASN A 59 15.14 13.10 -0.29
C ASN A 59 15.29 11.64 -0.77
N GLY A 60 14.33 10.79 -0.47
CA GLY A 60 14.39 9.36 -0.79
C GLY A 60 15.25 8.55 0.19
N ASP A 61 15.58 9.10 1.34
CA ASP A 61 16.41 8.45 2.37
C ASP A 61 15.65 7.37 3.18
N GLY A 62 14.38 7.11 2.85
CA GLY A 62 13.57 6.12 3.54
C GLY A 62 13.02 6.57 4.89
N THR A 63 13.10 7.86 5.22
CA THR A 63 12.54 8.40 6.46
C THR A 63 11.05 8.10 6.55
N ILE A 64 10.64 7.48 7.66
CA ILE A 64 9.25 7.14 7.94
C ILE A 64 8.57 8.35 8.57
N CYS A 65 7.45 8.77 7.98
CA CYS A 65 6.59 9.76 8.59
C CYS A 65 5.70 9.08 9.63
N ASN A 66 5.92 9.44 10.90
CA ASN A 66 5.09 8.91 11.98
C ASN A 66 4.12 9.99 12.46
N PRO A 67 2.82 9.86 12.18
CA PRO A 67 1.81 10.85 12.60
C PRO A 67 1.74 11.03 14.12
N LYS A 68 2.17 10.04 14.89
CA LYS A 68 2.21 10.14 16.37
C LYS A 68 3.40 10.94 16.89
N ARG A 69 4.38 11.25 16.04
CA ARG A 69 5.60 11.99 16.38
C ARG A 69 5.77 13.28 15.58
N TRP A 70 4.70 13.88 15.14
CA TRP A 70 4.77 15.14 14.39
C TRP A 70 5.46 16.27 15.14
N ILE A 71 5.55 16.20 16.45
CA ILE A 71 6.29 17.13 17.28
C ILE A 71 7.79 17.14 16.95
N ASP A 72 8.31 16.01 16.50
CA ASP A 72 9.72 15.82 16.15
C ASP A 72 9.98 16.04 14.63
N CYS A 73 8.97 16.42 13.86
CA CYS A 73 9.11 16.68 12.45
C CYS A 73 9.68 18.07 12.21
N ASP A 74 10.82 18.17 11.52
CA ASP A 74 11.47 19.44 11.16
C ASP A 74 10.57 20.39 10.37
N MET A 75 9.48 19.88 9.79
CA MET A 75 8.50 20.62 9.02
C MET A 75 7.31 21.17 9.86
N GLY A 76 7.42 21.17 11.18
CA GLY A 76 6.46 21.84 12.06
C GLY A 76 5.36 20.99 12.66
N GLY A 77 5.41 19.69 12.54
CA GLY A 77 4.73 18.74 13.42
C GLY A 77 3.21 18.66 13.38
N LYS A 78 2.53 19.22 12.38
CA LYS A 78 1.07 19.14 12.28
C LYS A 78 0.65 18.64 10.90
N GLU A 79 -0.29 17.68 10.90
CA GLU A 79 -0.83 17.05 9.69
C GLU A 79 -1.35 18.06 8.67
N ASP A 80 -2.08 19.06 9.16
CA ASP A 80 -2.67 20.13 8.38
C ASP A 80 -1.66 21.17 7.88
N ARG A 81 -0.45 21.19 8.45
CA ARG A 81 0.62 22.12 8.10
C ARG A 81 1.75 21.51 7.28
N CYS A 82 1.80 20.16 7.17
CA CYS A 82 2.80 19.53 6.32
C CYS A 82 2.43 19.75 4.86
N PRO A 83 3.27 20.48 4.07
CA PRO A 83 3.01 20.70 2.64
C PRO A 83 3.18 19.41 1.83
N PHE A 84 3.76 18.36 2.43
CA PHE A 84 4.01 17.08 1.81
C PHE A 84 2.93 16.10 2.26
N ARG A 85 1.89 15.94 1.45
CA ARG A 85 0.83 14.97 1.73
C ARG A 85 1.37 13.55 1.61
N HIS A 86 0.95 12.67 2.53
CA HIS A 86 1.20 11.25 2.42
C HIS A 86 0.57 10.72 1.14
N LYS A 87 1.38 10.20 0.23
CA LYS A 87 0.91 9.76 -1.08
C LYS A 87 0.33 8.36 -1.04
N LYS A 88 0.96 7.46 -0.30
CA LYS A 88 0.61 6.04 -0.28
C LYS A 88 0.86 5.45 1.11
N PRO A 89 -0.11 4.75 1.69
CA PRO A 89 0.14 3.95 2.87
C PRO A 89 1.01 2.74 2.54
N GLU A 90 1.81 2.33 3.48
CA GLU A 90 2.66 1.14 3.45
C GLU A 90 2.41 0.31 4.70
N GLY A 91 2.92 -0.89 4.76
CA GLY A 91 2.89 -1.76 5.94
C GLY A 91 2.07 -3.02 5.76
N VAL A 92 2.13 -3.91 6.76
CA VAL A 92 1.49 -5.23 6.72
C VAL A 92 0.02 -5.15 6.32
N ALA A 93 -0.74 -4.23 6.91
CA ALA A 93 -2.17 -4.11 6.61
C ALA A 93 -2.43 -3.75 5.16
N VAL A 94 -1.57 -2.93 4.56
CA VAL A 94 -1.69 -2.53 3.15
C VAL A 94 -1.38 -3.69 2.22
N GLU A 95 -0.30 -4.42 2.48
CA GLU A 95 0.09 -5.58 1.65
C GLU A 95 -0.95 -6.70 1.72
N LEU A 96 -1.55 -6.91 2.89
CA LEU A 96 -2.66 -7.88 3.01
C LEU A 96 -3.91 -7.41 2.26
N ALA A 97 -4.21 -6.11 2.27
CA ALA A 97 -5.30 -5.56 1.49
C ALA A 97 -5.05 -5.72 -0.03
N ASP A 98 -3.82 -5.49 -0.48
CA ASP A 98 -3.43 -5.68 -1.87
C ASP A 98 -3.55 -7.15 -2.30
N ALA A 99 -3.16 -8.09 -1.42
CA ALA A 99 -3.38 -9.52 -1.65
C ALA A 99 -4.87 -9.85 -1.82
N VAL A 100 -5.74 -9.32 -0.95
CA VAL A 100 -7.20 -9.52 -1.04
C VAL A 100 -7.75 -8.94 -2.34
N ILE A 101 -7.31 -7.75 -2.74
CA ILE A 101 -7.72 -7.12 -4.00
C ILE A 101 -7.32 -7.97 -5.20
N ARG A 102 -6.09 -8.49 -5.22
CA ARG A 102 -5.64 -9.40 -6.29
C ARG A 102 -6.42 -10.70 -6.35
N ILE A 103 -6.80 -11.26 -5.19
CA ILE A 103 -7.64 -12.47 -5.13
C ILE A 103 -9.04 -12.17 -5.67
N ALA A 104 -9.59 -11.01 -5.34
CA ALA A 104 -10.92 -10.59 -5.75
C ALA A 104 -11.01 -10.22 -7.24
N ASP A 105 -9.93 -9.77 -7.83
CA ASP A 105 -9.84 -9.46 -9.26
C ASP A 105 -9.80 -10.72 -10.12
#